data_f9ba3a783835a1802d11b37c83852039
#
_entry.id   f9ba3a783835a1802d11b37c83852039
#
_cell.length_a   1.000
_cell.length_b   1.000
_cell.length_c   1.000
_cell.angle_alpha   90.00
_cell.angle_beta   90.00
_cell.angle_gamma   90.00
#
_symmetry.space_group_name_H-M   'P 1'
#
loop_
_entity.id
_entity.type
_entity.pdbx_description
1 polymer ?
#
loop_
_entity_poly.entity_id
_entity_poly.type
_entity_poly.pdbx_seq_one_letter_code
_entity_poly.pdbx_strand_id
1 'polypeptide(L)'
;MDLGAGSGRVFLAGASPGELLLEEVRRFTYPPREVAGHLRWDAARIFGEIDAGLRAAGERARERGRPVQSIGVDSWGVDYGLVDGEGRLLEDPVCYRDARTAGVPARVFARVPRAEIFRRTGIQFLDFNTLFQLDAHSRAGLPSEARRLLMMPDLVNHRLTGRAVTEYTNATTTQVVNAESGDWDRDLVARLDLPGHLLGEIVPAGSDLGPLTRAQGEELRLEGVHVIAPATHDTGSAVAGAPLAESWAYISSGTWSLVGIERAAPLVNTDVAHANFTNEGGVYGTIRFLKNVMGLWILERCRKEWDEEGSGDSYDRLLSAVTAIDRSPGLIFPDDPRLLSPPRMTVALDEQMRETGQAAPTTAAAMAKVVLDSLAFRYASVVRTIEVLTGQTIAGVQIVGGGGRNDYLNQATADATGRPVVAGPVEATVIGNVLVQAITAGRLRSLADARRHVAATPISGGRSADRIQPRRFEPRSSSAWADVARRYGELEARYLEVRT
;
A
#
# COMPACT_ATOMS: atom_id res chain seq x y z
N MET A 1 -0.53 -9.59 -11.45
CA MET A 1 0.50 -8.53 -11.55
C MET A 1 0.44 -7.69 -10.30
N ASP A 2 1.58 -7.39 -9.73
CA ASP A 2 1.73 -6.62 -8.49
C ASP A 2 2.67 -5.43 -8.80
N LEU A 3 2.09 -4.24 -8.81
CA LEU A 3 2.76 -2.99 -9.17
C LEU A 3 2.91 -2.11 -7.93
N GLY A 4 4.09 -2.02 -7.37
CA GLY A 4 4.40 -1.08 -6.29
C GLY A 4 4.84 0.29 -6.83
N ALA A 5 4.92 1.30 -5.97
CA ALA A 5 5.35 2.66 -6.33
C ALA A 5 6.87 2.73 -6.66
N GLY A 6 7.27 2.19 -7.80
CA GLY A 6 8.64 2.21 -8.33
C GLY A 6 9.16 0.87 -8.84
N SER A 7 8.45 -0.24 -8.60
CA SER A 7 8.80 -1.56 -9.14
C SER A 7 7.56 -2.41 -9.35
N GLY A 8 7.62 -3.34 -10.31
CA GLY A 8 6.53 -4.25 -10.61
C GLY A 8 7.00 -5.68 -10.77
N ARG A 9 6.06 -6.59 -10.60
CA ARG A 9 6.28 -8.04 -10.75
C ARG A 9 5.12 -8.68 -11.49
N VAL A 10 5.43 -9.67 -12.30
CA VAL A 10 4.43 -10.54 -12.92
C VAL A 10 4.65 -11.96 -12.42
N PHE A 11 3.58 -12.57 -11.96
CA PHE A 11 3.58 -13.94 -11.46
C PHE A 11 2.70 -14.83 -12.33
N LEU A 12 3.16 -16.04 -12.60
CA LEU A 12 2.31 -17.16 -12.94
C LEU A 12 1.89 -17.83 -11.65
N ALA A 13 0.58 -17.89 -11.43
CA ALA A 13 0.03 -18.41 -10.18
C ALA A 13 -1.04 -19.48 -10.44
N GLY A 14 -1.21 -20.39 -9.50
CA GLY A 14 -2.25 -21.40 -9.52
C GLY A 14 -2.77 -21.64 -8.10
N ALA A 15 -4.10 -21.64 -7.96
CA ALA A 15 -4.77 -22.01 -6.72
C ALA A 15 -5.71 -23.18 -7.00
N SER A 16 -5.45 -24.32 -6.36
CA SER A 16 -6.28 -25.52 -6.39
C SER A 16 -6.25 -26.21 -5.03
N PRO A 17 -7.19 -27.13 -4.71
CA PRO A 17 -7.17 -27.81 -3.42
C PRO A 17 -5.81 -28.44 -3.13
N GLY A 18 -5.16 -27.99 -2.03
CA GLY A 18 -3.83 -28.48 -1.59
C GLY A 18 -2.64 -27.92 -2.38
N GLU A 19 -2.84 -26.98 -3.30
CA GLU A 19 -1.76 -26.34 -4.07
C GLU A 19 -1.95 -24.83 -4.13
N LEU A 20 -0.89 -24.09 -3.80
CA LEU A 20 -0.77 -22.67 -4.07
C LEU A 20 0.60 -22.43 -4.73
N LEU A 21 0.59 -22.26 -6.05
CA LEU A 21 1.79 -22.01 -6.85
C LEU A 21 1.96 -20.51 -7.06
N LEU A 22 3.15 -19.98 -6.80
CA LEU A 22 3.53 -18.61 -7.11
C LEU A 22 4.91 -18.64 -7.80
N GLU A 23 4.96 -18.36 -9.08
CA GLU A 23 6.22 -18.25 -9.82
C GLU A 23 6.39 -16.82 -10.34
N GLU A 24 7.39 -16.10 -9.84
CA GLU A 24 7.76 -14.79 -10.37
C GLU A 24 8.40 -14.98 -11.74
N VAL A 25 7.73 -14.56 -12.80
CA VAL A 25 8.21 -14.69 -14.18
C VAL A 25 8.90 -13.43 -14.68
N ARG A 26 8.61 -12.26 -14.06
CA ARG A 26 9.27 -11.00 -14.40
C ARG A 26 9.29 -10.06 -13.19
N ARG A 27 10.41 -9.37 -13.03
CA ARG A 27 10.58 -8.23 -12.11
C ARG A 27 11.20 -7.07 -12.86
N PHE A 28 10.71 -5.86 -12.60
CA PHE A 28 11.19 -4.66 -13.28
C PHE A 28 11.06 -3.44 -12.36
N THR A 29 11.78 -2.36 -12.69
CA THR A 29 11.78 -1.10 -11.94
C THR A 29 11.40 0.05 -12.86
N TYR A 30 10.67 1.00 -12.32
CA TYR A 30 10.23 2.22 -12.98
C TYR A 30 10.21 3.39 -12.00
N PRO A 31 11.37 3.91 -11.58
CA PRO A 31 11.37 5.10 -10.75
C PRO A 31 10.66 6.24 -11.50
N PRO A 32 9.94 7.11 -10.80
CA PRO A 32 9.37 8.30 -11.42
C PRO A 32 10.51 9.15 -12.01
N ARG A 33 10.22 9.82 -13.10
CA ARG A 33 11.15 10.71 -13.79
C ARG A 33 10.63 12.14 -13.82
N GLU A 34 11.52 13.09 -13.81
CA GLU A 34 11.16 14.50 -13.96
C GLU A 34 10.87 14.80 -15.44
N VAL A 35 9.66 15.30 -15.71
CA VAL A 35 9.23 15.71 -17.03
C VAL A 35 8.47 17.03 -16.90
N ALA A 36 8.95 18.08 -17.57
CA ALA A 36 8.36 19.42 -17.55
C ALA A 36 8.11 19.95 -16.11
N GLY A 37 9.04 19.72 -15.19
CA GLY A 37 8.96 20.19 -13.80
C GLY A 37 8.06 19.37 -12.88
N HIS A 38 7.58 18.21 -13.33
CA HIS A 38 6.78 17.27 -12.55
C HIS A 38 7.40 15.89 -12.49
N LEU A 39 7.24 15.21 -11.36
CA LEU A 39 7.55 13.78 -11.23
C LEU A 39 6.44 12.95 -11.88
N ARG A 40 6.77 12.18 -12.91
CA ARG A 40 5.80 11.36 -13.66
C ARG A 40 6.20 9.90 -13.74
N TRP A 41 5.21 9.04 -13.81
CA TRP A 41 5.38 7.61 -14.09
C TRP A 41 5.50 7.40 -15.59
N ASP A 42 6.52 6.67 -16.03
CA ASP A 42 6.68 6.27 -17.44
C ASP A 42 5.67 5.16 -17.78
N ALA A 43 4.47 5.55 -18.19
CA ALA A 43 3.38 4.62 -18.48
C ALA A 43 3.74 3.67 -19.62
N ALA A 44 4.40 4.16 -20.66
CA ALA A 44 4.82 3.33 -21.79
C ALA A 44 5.78 2.22 -21.36
N ARG A 45 6.75 2.54 -20.51
CA ARG A 45 7.66 1.55 -19.92
C ARG A 45 6.93 0.55 -19.05
N ILE A 46 6.03 1.00 -18.17
CA ILE A 46 5.25 0.12 -17.29
C ILE A 46 4.43 -0.86 -18.13
N PHE A 47 3.72 -0.39 -19.13
CA PHE A 47 2.93 -1.23 -20.03
C PHE A 47 3.78 -2.23 -20.81
N GLY A 48 4.91 -1.80 -21.37
CA GLY A 48 5.83 -2.69 -22.09
C GLY A 48 6.41 -3.80 -21.20
N GLU A 49 6.72 -3.49 -19.94
CA GLU A 49 7.20 -4.47 -18.96
C GLU A 49 6.09 -5.47 -18.56
N ILE A 50 4.86 -5.00 -18.41
CA ILE A 50 3.68 -5.83 -18.18
C ILE A 50 3.47 -6.80 -19.34
N ASP A 51 3.49 -6.31 -20.58
CA ASP A 51 3.32 -7.15 -21.78
C ASP A 51 4.38 -8.24 -21.88
N ALA A 52 5.63 -7.88 -21.63
CA ALA A 52 6.71 -8.85 -21.61
C ALA A 52 6.52 -9.91 -20.51
N GLY A 53 6.05 -9.51 -19.35
CA GLY A 53 5.72 -10.41 -18.24
C GLY A 53 4.52 -11.33 -18.54
N LEU A 54 3.46 -10.81 -19.15
CA LEU A 54 2.29 -11.59 -19.55
C LEU A 54 2.63 -12.62 -20.63
N ARG A 55 3.43 -12.24 -21.64
CA ARG A 55 3.96 -13.20 -22.64
C ARG A 55 4.75 -14.32 -21.98
N ALA A 56 5.67 -13.98 -21.08
CA ALA A 56 6.46 -14.98 -20.35
C ALA A 56 5.59 -15.90 -19.49
N ALA A 57 4.57 -15.36 -18.81
CA ALA A 57 3.61 -16.16 -18.03
C ALA A 57 2.82 -17.12 -18.93
N GLY A 58 2.35 -16.65 -20.10
CA GLY A 58 1.64 -17.46 -21.07
C GLY A 58 2.50 -18.60 -21.64
N GLU A 59 3.77 -18.36 -21.93
CA GLU A 59 4.73 -19.38 -22.39
C GLU A 59 4.95 -20.45 -21.31
N ARG A 60 5.21 -20.03 -20.07
CA ARG A 60 5.36 -20.94 -18.92
C ARG A 60 4.11 -21.78 -18.66
N ALA A 61 2.93 -21.18 -18.78
CA ALA A 61 1.66 -21.89 -18.60
C ALA A 61 1.48 -22.98 -19.69
N ARG A 62 1.79 -22.67 -20.95
CA ARG A 62 1.76 -23.64 -22.07
C ARG A 62 2.76 -24.78 -21.89
N GLU A 63 4.00 -24.48 -21.49
CA GLU A 63 5.02 -25.50 -21.18
C GLU A 63 4.54 -26.50 -20.11
N ARG A 64 3.70 -26.04 -19.19
CA ARG A 64 3.10 -26.87 -18.13
C ARG A 64 1.81 -27.57 -18.55
N GLY A 65 1.31 -27.35 -19.76
CA GLY A 65 0.01 -27.84 -20.20
C GLY A 65 -1.19 -27.26 -19.41
N ARG A 66 -1.01 -26.12 -18.76
CA ARG A 66 -2.03 -25.42 -17.95
C ARG A 66 -2.22 -23.99 -18.48
N PRO A 67 -3.16 -23.74 -19.38
CA PRO A 67 -3.34 -22.42 -19.97
C PRO A 67 -3.77 -21.39 -18.91
N VAL A 68 -3.32 -20.14 -19.10
CA VAL A 68 -3.76 -18.99 -18.29
C VAL A 68 -5.28 -18.84 -18.45
N GLN A 69 -5.98 -18.63 -17.34
CA GLN A 69 -7.44 -18.50 -17.34
C GLN A 69 -7.88 -17.07 -17.06
N SER A 70 -7.17 -16.38 -16.19
CA SER A 70 -7.44 -15.00 -15.85
C SER A 70 -6.17 -14.21 -15.56
N ILE A 71 -6.30 -12.90 -15.64
CA ILE A 71 -5.29 -11.91 -15.31
C ILE A 71 -5.87 -11.01 -14.24
N GLY A 72 -5.10 -10.69 -13.19
CA GLY A 72 -5.45 -9.71 -12.17
C GLY A 72 -4.30 -8.72 -11.96
N VAL A 73 -4.65 -7.45 -11.73
CA VAL A 73 -3.70 -6.35 -11.49
C VAL A 73 -4.02 -5.69 -10.18
N ASP A 74 -3.03 -5.54 -9.33
CA ASP A 74 -3.05 -4.64 -8.18
C ASP A 74 -1.91 -3.64 -8.27
N SER A 75 -2.07 -2.51 -7.59
CA SER A 75 -1.14 -1.40 -7.62
C SER A 75 -1.29 -0.50 -6.40
N TRP A 76 -0.40 0.45 -6.24
CA TRP A 76 -0.54 1.52 -5.24
C TRP A 76 -1.76 2.38 -5.51
N GLY A 77 -2.25 3.05 -4.47
CA GLY A 77 -3.40 3.97 -4.55
C GLY A 77 -3.04 5.38 -5.00
N VAL A 78 -4.03 6.23 -5.02
CA VAL A 78 -4.06 7.69 -5.20
C VAL A 78 -3.64 8.26 -6.54
N ASP A 79 -2.79 7.60 -7.32
CA ASP A 79 -2.34 8.07 -8.62
C ASP A 79 -3.28 7.63 -9.75
N TYR A 80 -3.42 8.48 -10.75
CA TYR A 80 -4.35 8.29 -11.86
C TYR A 80 -3.79 8.82 -13.17
N GLY A 81 -4.34 8.33 -14.27
CA GLY A 81 -4.18 8.91 -15.60
C GLY A 81 -5.52 9.33 -16.20
N LEU A 82 -5.46 10.17 -17.20
CA LEU A 82 -6.60 10.66 -17.97
C LEU A 82 -6.60 10.02 -19.35
N VAL A 83 -7.75 9.51 -19.77
CA VAL A 83 -7.93 8.94 -21.11
C VAL A 83 -8.98 9.72 -21.91
N ASP A 84 -8.81 9.73 -23.23
CA ASP A 84 -9.74 10.35 -24.18
C ASP A 84 -10.94 9.44 -24.51
N GLY A 85 -11.77 9.85 -25.48
CA GLY A 85 -12.95 9.08 -25.90
C GLY A 85 -12.64 7.78 -26.64
N GLU A 86 -11.41 7.63 -27.18
CA GLU A 86 -10.93 6.39 -27.80
C GLU A 86 -10.13 5.52 -26.81
N GLY A 87 -10.02 5.95 -25.54
CA GLY A 87 -9.33 5.22 -24.51
C GLY A 87 -7.81 5.38 -24.49
N ARG A 88 -7.27 6.35 -25.22
CA ARG A 88 -5.84 6.63 -25.23
C ARG A 88 -5.44 7.45 -24.02
N LEU A 89 -4.36 7.05 -23.34
CA LEU A 89 -3.76 7.83 -22.27
C LEU A 89 -3.23 9.17 -22.83
N LEU A 90 -3.66 10.29 -22.24
CA LEU A 90 -3.35 11.62 -22.73
C LEU A 90 -1.97 12.13 -22.32
N GLU A 91 -1.53 11.71 -21.13
CA GLU A 91 -0.24 12.08 -20.58
C GLU A 91 0.25 11.04 -19.55
N ASP A 92 1.55 11.01 -19.31
CA ASP A 92 2.12 10.20 -18.24
C ASP A 92 1.54 10.62 -16.87
N PRO A 93 1.02 9.67 -16.05
CA PRO A 93 0.47 9.97 -14.73
C PRO A 93 1.49 10.68 -13.83
N VAL A 94 1.05 11.66 -13.06
CA VAL A 94 1.91 12.35 -12.10
C VAL A 94 2.05 11.51 -10.84
N CYS A 95 3.29 11.36 -10.35
CA CYS A 95 3.60 10.63 -9.14
C CYS A 95 3.09 11.38 -7.90
N TYR A 96 2.52 10.68 -6.94
CA TYR A 96 2.01 11.25 -5.68
C TYR A 96 3.09 11.98 -4.83
N ARG A 97 4.37 11.76 -5.12
CA ARG A 97 5.49 12.47 -4.46
C ARG A 97 5.82 13.81 -5.14
N ASP A 98 5.11 14.17 -6.20
CA ASP A 98 5.26 15.46 -6.87
C ASP A 98 4.86 16.61 -5.95
N ALA A 99 5.57 17.72 -6.04
CA ALA A 99 5.32 18.89 -5.21
C ALA A 99 4.03 19.66 -5.58
N ARG A 100 3.30 19.25 -6.63
CA ARG A 100 2.10 19.97 -7.11
C ARG A 100 0.98 20.12 -6.09
N THR A 101 0.96 19.24 -5.09
CA THR A 101 -0.04 19.26 -4.00
C THR A 101 0.34 20.13 -2.81
N ALA A 102 1.54 20.72 -2.79
CA ALA A 102 1.96 21.61 -1.72
C ALA A 102 0.99 22.79 -1.55
N GLY A 103 0.45 22.97 -0.33
CA GLY A 103 -0.52 24.03 0.00
C GLY A 103 -1.93 23.80 -0.54
N VAL A 104 -2.19 22.76 -1.32
CA VAL A 104 -3.54 22.43 -1.84
C VAL A 104 -4.53 22.12 -0.74
N PRO A 105 -4.19 21.34 0.33
CA PRO A 105 -5.14 21.06 1.41
C PRO A 105 -5.75 22.31 2.02
N ALA A 106 -4.95 23.33 2.31
CA ALA A 106 -5.45 24.61 2.89
C ALA A 106 -6.49 25.28 1.98
N ARG A 107 -6.26 25.28 0.66
CA ARG A 107 -7.19 25.83 -0.33
C ARG A 107 -8.48 25.02 -0.42
N VAL A 108 -8.40 23.70 -0.36
CA VAL A 108 -9.56 22.80 -0.38
C VAL A 108 -10.39 23.01 0.89
N PHE A 109 -9.75 23.07 2.05
CA PHE A 109 -10.43 23.26 3.34
C PHE A 109 -11.10 24.64 3.48
N ALA A 110 -10.63 25.67 2.77
CA ALA A 110 -11.30 26.95 2.70
C ALA A 110 -12.65 26.88 1.95
N ARG A 111 -12.86 25.88 1.09
CA ARG A 111 -14.11 25.67 0.31
C ARG A 111 -15.05 24.69 1.01
N VAL A 112 -14.52 23.56 1.49
CA VAL A 112 -15.25 22.55 2.26
C VAL A 112 -14.43 22.22 3.50
N PRO A 113 -14.96 22.44 4.72
CA PRO A 113 -14.22 22.19 5.95
C PRO A 113 -13.67 20.77 6.05
N ARG A 114 -12.45 20.63 6.59
CA ARG A 114 -11.76 19.32 6.79
C ARG A 114 -12.66 18.29 7.47
N ALA A 115 -13.37 18.70 8.54
CA ALA A 115 -14.27 17.81 9.27
C ALA A 115 -15.43 17.29 8.41
N GLU A 116 -15.95 18.11 7.49
CA GLU A 116 -17.01 17.70 6.58
C GLU A 116 -16.49 16.72 5.51
N ILE A 117 -15.32 16.95 4.92
CA ILE A 117 -14.71 16.02 3.98
C ILE A 117 -14.51 14.65 4.67
N PHE A 118 -13.96 14.65 5.90
CA PHE A 118 -13.79 13.42 6.66
C PHE A 118 -15.12 12.71 6.93
N ARG A 119 -16.13 13.44 7.39
CA ARG A 119 -17.46 12.86 7.68
C ARG A 119 -18.08 12.18 6.46
N ARG A 120 -17.82 12.69 5.26
CA ARG A 120 -18.32 12.13 4.00
C ARG A 120 -17.51 10.94 3.52
N THR A 121 -16.20 11.01 3.62
CA THR A 121 -15.30 10.05 2.96
C THR A 121 -14.67 9.05 3.93
N GLY A 122 -14.50 9.42 5.19
CA GLY A 122 -13.83 8.61 6.21
C GLY A 122 -12.34 8.38 5.94
N ILE A 123 -11.72 9.11 5.01
CA ILE A 123 -10.35 8.86 4.54
C ILE A 123 -9.34 9.76 5.27
N GLN A 124 -8.22 9.17 5.68
CA GLN A 124 -7.07 9.86 6.26
C GLN A 124 -6.60 11.00 5.35
N PHE A 125 -6.32 12.16 5.92
CA PHE A 125 -5.73 13.26 5.17
C PHE A 125 -4.23 13.04 4.98
N LEU A 126 -3.86 12.92 3.73
CA LEU A 126 -2.50 12.92 3.23
C LEU A 126 -2.46 13.91 2.07
N ASP A 127 -1.51 14.80 2.03
CA ASP A 127 -1.47 15.93 1.09
C ASP A 127 -1.46 15.50 -0.39
N PHE A 128 -1.16 14.23 -0.64
CA PHE A 128 -1.10 13.62 -1.95
C PHE A 128 -2.36 12.79 -2.33
N ASN A 129 -3.43 12.77 -1.52
CA ASN A 129 -4.65 12.08 -1.91
C ASN A 129 -5.18 12.61 -3.25
N THR A 130 -5.84 11.76 -4.01
CA THR A 130 -6.33 12.10 -5.36
C THR A 130 -7.17 13.36 -5.37
N LEU A 131 -7.98 13.60 -4.34
CA LEU A 131 -8.75 14.83 -4.18
C LEU A 131 -7.87 16.08 -4.34
N PHE A 132 -6.72 16.14 -3.66
CA PHE A 132 -5.79 17.27 -3.74
C PHE A 132 -5.02 17.29 -5.06
N GLN A 133 -4.62 16.14 -5.58
CA GLN A 133 -4.00 16.02 -6.89
C GLN A 133 -4.92 16.52 -7.99
N LEU A 134 -6.22 16.17 -7.93
CA LEU A 134 -7.21 16.55 -8.91
C LEU A 134 -7.54 18.04 -8.85
N ASP A 135 -7.63 18.65 -7.66
CA ASP A 135 -7.76 20.12 -7.52
C ASP A 135 -6.55 20.84 -8.14
N ALA A 136 -5.32 20.36 -7.87
CA ALA A 136 -4.12 20.93 -8.47
C ALA A 136 -4.14 20.82 -10.00
N HIS A 137 -4.48 19.63 -10.53
CA HIS A 137 -4.52 19.37 -11.96
C HIS A 137 -5.61 20.20 -12.68
N SER A 138 -6.81 20.27 -12.09
CA SER A 138 -7.91 21.09 -12.66
C SER A 138 -7.54 22.56 -12.79
N ARG A 139 -6.80 23.09 -11.84
CA ARG A 139 -6.33 24.49 -11.87
C ARG A 139 -5.18 24.74 -12.81
N ALA A 140 -4.32 23.75 -13.02
CA ALA A 140 -3.25 23.83 -14.01
C ALA A 140 -3.78 23.74 -15.46
N GLY A 141 -4.99 23.20 -15.63
CA GLY A 141 -5.65 22.98 -16.91
C GLY A 141 -5.64 21.49 -17.29
N LEU A 142 -6.80 20.88 -17.28
CA LEU A 142 -6.98 19.50 -17.74
C LEU A 142 -6.97 19.44 -19.27
N PRO A 143 -6.44 18.38 -19.88
CA PRO A 143 -6.61 18.15 -21.31
C PRO A 143 -8.08 18.18 -21.72
N SER A 144 -8.44 18.95 -22.74
CA SER A 144 -9.84 19.12 -23.21
C SER A 144 -10.45 17.81 -23.72
N GLU A 145 -9.60 16.89 -24.17
CA GLU A 145 -9.96 15.57 -24.67
C GLU A 145 -10.25 14.57 -23.55
N ALA A 146 -9.94 14.89 -22.28
CA ALA A 146 -10.14 13.98 -21.16
C ALA A 146 -11.61 13.57 -21.02
N ARG A 147 -11.87 12.29 -20.95
CA ARG A 147 -13.21 11.69 -20.79
C ARG A 147 -13.33 10.79 -19.58
N ARG A 148 -12.23 10.20 -19.10
CA ARG A 148 -12.21 9.35 -17.91
C ARG A 148 -10.92 9.57 -17.13
N LEU A 149 -11.08 9.50 -15.80
CA LEU A 149 -10.01 9.33 -14.83
C LEU A 149 -9.98 7.85 -14.47
N LEU A 150 -8.81 7.23 -14.58
CA LEU A 150 -8.57 5.84 -14.21
C LEU A 150 -7.39 5.75 -13.24
N MET A 151 -7.56 5.01 -12.14
CA MET A 151 -6.46 4.75 -11.22
C MET A 151 -5.39 3.88 -11.92
N MET A 152 -4.19 3.83 -11.39
CA MET A 152 -3.08 3.12 -12.04
C MET A 152 -3.40 1.68 -12.45
N PRO A 153 -3.99 0.83 -11.59
CA PRO A 153 -4.37 -0.53 -12.01
C PRO A 153 -5.52 -0.54 -13.02
N ASP A 154 -6.44 0.44 -12.94
CA ASP A 154 -7.57 0.53 -13.85
C ASP A 154 -7.14 0.98 -15.26
N LEU A 155 -6.04 1.76 -15.37
CA LEU A 155 -5.41 2.05 -16.67
C LEU A 155 -4.91 0.77 -17.35
N VAL A 156 -4.30 -0.15 -16.58
CA VAL A 156 -3.85 -1.44 -17.08
C VAL A 156 -5.05 -2.30 -17.49
N ASN A 157 -6.07 -2.40 -16.63
CA ASN A 157 -7.30 -3.14 -16.89
C ASN A 157 -8.01 -2.61 -18.15
N HIS A 158 -8.12 -1.27 -18.26
CA HIS A 158 -8.71 -0.62 -19.44
C HIS A 158 -7.93 -0.93 -20.72
N ARG A 159 -6.61 -0.82 -20.69
CA ARG A 159 -5.74 -1.16 -21.83
C ARG A 159 -5.94 -2.61 -22.27
N LEU A 160 -6.11 -3.53 -21.34
CA LEU A 160 -6.28 -4.97 -21.62
C LEU A 160 -7.68 -5.31 -22.17
N THR A 161 -8.74 -4.65 -21.68
CA THR A 161 -10.14 -5.05 -21.93
C THR A 161 -10.97 -4.00 -22.67
N GLY A 162 -10.52 -2.75 -22.71
CA GLY A 162 -11.31 -1.62 -23.18
C GLY A 162 -12.35 -1.11 -22.17
N ARG A 163 -12.54 -1.77 -21.00
CA ARG A 163 -13.47 -1.32 -19.96
C ARG A 163 -12.87 -0.22 -19.10
N ALA A 164 -13.53 0.94 -19.08
CA ALA A 164 -13.11 2.11 -18.30
C ALA A 164 -13.91 2.21 -17.00
N VAL A 165 -13.56 1.39 -16.01
CA VAL A 165 -14.16 1.34 -14.66
C VAL A 165 -13.10 1.56 -13.61
N THR A 166 -13.51 1.90 -12.37
CA THR A 166 -12.61 2.02 -11.23
C THR A 166 -12.98 0.96 -10.18
N GLU A 167 -12.00 0.20 -9.72
CA GLU A 167 -12.28 -0.81 -8.68
C GLU A 167 -12.36 -0.15 -7.30
N TYR A 168 -13.31 -0.60 -6.48
CA TYR A 168 -13.71 0.02 -5.22
C TYR A 168 -12.58 0.21 -4.21
N THR A 169 -11.69 -0.78 -4.05
CA THR A 169 -10.62 -0.68 -3.04
C THR A 169 -9.63 0.44 -3.37
N ASN A 170 -9.40 0.69 -4.66
CA ASN A 170 -8.57 1.79 -5.11
C ASN A 170 -9.37 3.11 -5.20
N ALA A 171 -10.64 3.07 -5.62
CA ALA A 171 -11.52 4.23 -5.64
C ALA A 171 -11.59 4.93 -4.28
N THR A 172 -11.67 4.18 -3.18
CA THR A 172 -11.73 4.76 -1.83
C THR A 172 -10.48 5.55 -1.45
N THR A 173 -9.30 5.21 -1.98
CA THR A 173 -8.07 5.96 -1.71
C THR A 173 -8.10 7.39 -2.24
N THR A 174 -9.01 7.68 -3.17
CA THR A 174 -9.13 9.00 -3.80
C THR A 174 -9.60 10.11 -2.88
N GLN A 175 -10.26 9.78 -1.75
CA GLN A 175 -10.93 10.72 -0.84
C GLN A 175 -12.10 11.48 -1.49
N VAL A 176 -12.71 10.93 -2.54
CA VAL A 176 -13.95 11.46 -3.18
C VAL A 176 -15.06 10.41 -3.29
N VAL A 177 -14.87 9.24 -2.66
CA VAL A 177 -15.94 8.24 -2.47
C VAL A 177 -16.65 8.52 -1.15
N ASN A 178 -17.97 8.46 -1.15
CA ASN A 178 -18.78 8.59 0.06
C ASN A 178 -18.74 7.26 0.85
N ALA A 179 -18.37 7.33 2.12
CA ALA A 179 -18.19 6.15 2.97
C ALA A 179 -19.48 5.37 3.26
N GLU A 180 -20.65 6.03 3.18
CA GLU A 180 -21.95 5.40 3.42
C GLU A 180 -22.48 4.71 2.19
N SER A 181 -22.45 5.39 1.02
CA SER A 181 -22.98 4.84 -0.22
C SER A 181 -22.01 3.90 -0.95
N GLY A 182 -20.71 4.03 -0.72
CA GLY A 182 -19.68 3.32 -1.46
C GLY A 182 -19.49 3.78 -2.91
N ASP A 183 -20.12 4.89 -3.31
CA ASP A 183 -20.00 5.50 -4.65
C ASP A 183 -19.41 6.90 -4.56
N TRP A 184 -19.08 7.51 -5.70
CA TRP A 184 -18.56 8.86 -5.78
C TRP A 184 -19.45 9.87 -5.07
N ASP A 185 -18.88 10.67 -4.17
CA ASP A 185 -19.60 11.78 -3.51
C ASP A 185 -19.75 12.95 -4.47
N ARG A 186 -20.79 12.89 -5.32
CA ARG A 186 -21.04 13.88 -6.38
C ARG A 186 -21.26 15.29 -5.84
N ASP A 187 -21.83 15.42 -4.62
CA ASP A 187 -22.02 16.72 -3.97
C ASP A 187 -20.67 17.31 -3.51
N LEU A 188 -19.81 16.50 -2.88
CA LEU A 188 -18.46 16.92 -2.51
C LEU A 188 -17.66 17.36 -3.75
N VAL A 189 -17.70 16.54 -4.80
CA VAL A 189 -17.02 16.81 -6.09
C VAL A 189 -17.50 18.13 -6.69
N ALA A 190 -18.81 18.39 -6.71
CA ALA A 190 -19.39 19.62 -7.23
C ALA A 190 -19.01 20.84 -6.38
N ARG A 191 -19.08 20.74 -5.06
CA ARG A 191 -18.72 21.83 -4.13
C ARG A 191 -17.25 22.19 -4.17
N LEU A 192 -16.40 21.23 -4.52
CA LEU A 192 -14.98 21.45 -4.73
C LEU A 192 -14.64 21.83 -6.19
N ASP A 193 -15.67 21.96 -7.05
CA ASP A 193 -15.49 22.26 -8.47
C ASP A 193 -14.48 21.32 -9.16
N LEU A 194 -14.54 20.04 -8.79
CA LEU A 194 -13.73 19.00 -9.38
C LEU A 194 -14.41 18.44 -10.64
N PRO A 195 -13.67 17.88 -11.59
CA PRO A 195 -14.20 17.41 -12.87
C PRO A 195 -14.98 16.10 -12.72
N GLY A 196 -16.16 16.16 -12.11
CA GLY A 196 -17.01 14.99 -11.82
C GLY A 196 -17.43 14.18 -13.05
N HIS A 197 -17.37 14.77 -14.26
CA HIS A 197 -17.65 14.08 -15.52
C HIS A 197 -16.58 13.03 -15.87
N LEU A 198 -15.38 13.12 -15.29
CA LEU A 198 -14.31 12.15 -15.48
C LEU A 198 -14.47 10.87 -14.63
N LEU A 199 -15.29 10.91 -13.58
CA LEU A 199 -15.51 9.81 -12.67
C LEU A 199 -16.49 8.80 -13.27
N GLY A 200 -16.00 7.59 -13.55
CA GLY A 200 -16.75 6.50 -14.18
C GLY A 200 -17.53 5.63 -13.18
N GLU A 201 -17.85 4.42 -13.60
CA GLU A 201 -18.47 3.39 -12.78
C GLU A 201 -17.48 2.84 -11.76
N ILE A 202 -17.92 2.62 -10.50
CA ILE A 202 -17.17 1.86 -9.50
C ILE A 202 -17.64 0.40 -9.53
N VAL A 203 -16.68 -0.53 -9.60
CA VAL A 203 -16.96 -1.97 -9.55
C VAL A 203 -16.33 -2.61 -8.30
N PRO A 204 -16.96 -3.63 -7.70
CA PRO A 204 -16.38 -4.31 -6.54
C PRO A 204 -15.19 -5.21 -6.91
N ALA A 205 -14.35 -5.52 -5.93
CA ALA A 205 -13.33 -6.57 -6.07
C ALA A 205 -13.95 -7.92 -6.44
N GLY A 206 -13.32 -8.63 -7.36
CA GLY A 206 -13.83 -9.86 -7.95
C GLY A 206 -14.67 -9.65 -9.22
N SER A 207 -14.82 -8.41 -9.71
CA SER A 207 -15.53 -8.15 -10.97
C SER A 207 -14.77 -8.74 -12.16
N ASP A 208 -15.49 -9.50 -12.99
CA ASP A 208 -15.00 -9.92 -14.31
C ASP A 208 -15.14 -8.74 -15.29
N LEU A 209 -14.02 -8.23 -15.75
CA LEU A 209 -13.98 -7.12 -16.71
C LEU A 209 -14.08 -7.57 -18.17
N GLY A 210 -14.25 -8.87 -18.39
CA GLY A 210 -14.33 -9.48 -19.70
C GLY A 210 -12.99 -9.98 -20.24
N PRO A 211 -13.01 -10.54 -21.47
CA PRO A 211 -11.80 -11.05 -22.10
C PRO A 211 -10.88 -9.90 -22.55
N LEU A 212 -9.62 -10.22 -22.76
CA LEU A 212 -8.68 -9.34 -23.47
C LEU A 212 -9.31 -8.86 -24.78
N THR A 213 -9.05 -7.60 -25.16
CA THR A 213 -9.39 -7.15 -26.51
C THR A 213 -8.71 -8.07 -27.54
N ARG A 214 -9.28 -8.17 -28.74
CA ARG A 214 -8.70 -9.00 -29.79
C ARG A 214 -7.21 -8.65 -30.04
N ALA A 215 -6.89 -7.38 -30.13
CA ALA A 215 -5.53 -6.90 -30.36
C ALA A 215 -4.57 -7.32 -29.24
N GLN A 216 -4.97 -7.19 -27.98
CA GLN A 216 -4.18 -7.58 -26.82
C GLN A 216 -4.03 -9.11 -26.74
N GLY A 217 -5.11 -9.86 -27.00
CA GLY A 217 -5.07 -11.32 -27.03
C GLY A 217 -4.08 -11.84 -28.06
N GLU A 218 -4.14 -11.34 -29.29
CA GLU A 218 -3.22 -11.70 -30.37
C GLU A 218 -1.76 -11.32 -30.06
N GLU A 219 -1.54 -10.08 -29.57
CA GLU A 219 -0.19 -9.59 -29.23
C GLU A 219 0.47 -10.39 -28.09
N LEU A 220 -0.32 -10.71 -27.06
CA LEU A 220 0.16 -11.43 -25.87
C LEU A 220 0.11 -12.95 -26.03
N ARG A 221 -0.56 -13.47 -27.07
CA ARG A 221 -0.88 -14.88 -27.28
C ARG A 221 -1.68 -15.47 -26.11
N LEU A 222 -2.69 -14.71 -25.66
CA LEU A 222 -3.55 -15.01 -24.52
C LEU A 222 -5.03 -14.80 -24.90
N GLU A 223 -5.40 -15.18 -26.12
CA GLU A 223 -6.76 -14.99 -26.65
C GLU A 223 -7.81 -15.62 -25.72
N GLY A 224 -8.87 -14.88 -25.44
CA GLY A 224 -9.98 -15.34 -24.61
C GLY A 224 -9.71 -15.38 -23.11
N VAL A 225 -8.53 -14.97 -22.66
CA VAL A 225 -8.23 -14.85 -21.23
C VAL A 225 -8.99 -13.65 -20.65
N HIS A 226 -9.67 -13.87 -19.54
CA HIS A 226 -10.44 -12.83 -18.85
C HIS A 226 -9.56 -11.99 -17.90
N VAL A 227 -9.91 -10.73 -17.72
CA VAL A 227 -9.33 -9.87 -16.70
C VAL A 227 -10.31 -9.78 -15.53
N ILE A 228 -9.85 -10.19 -14.36
CA ILE A 228 -10.61 -10.09 -13.10
C ILE A 228 -9.98 -8.95 -12.28
N ALA A 229 -10.78 -7.97 -11.90
CA ALA A 229 -10.33 -6.94 -10.97
C ALA A 229 -10.23 -7.55 -9.54
N PRO A 230 -9.03 -7.81 -8.99
CA PRO A 230 -8.91 -8.21 -7.58
C PRO A 230 -9.22 -7.01 -6.67
N ALA A 231 -8.79 -6.99 -5.42
CA ALA A 231 -8.59 -5.72 -4.74
C ALA A 231 -7.45 -4.99 -5.45
N THR A 232 -7.75 -4.01 -6.27
CA THR A 232 -6.72 -3.36 -7.11
C THR A 232 -5.80 -2.43 -6.33
N HIS A 233 -6.17 -2.04 -5.10
CA HIS A 233 -5.22 -1.47 -4.15
C HIS A 233 -4.37 -2.60 -3.54
N ASP A 234 -3.05 -2.57 -3.72
CA ASP A 234 -2.09 -3.58 -3.29
C ASP A 234 -2.29 -4.04 -1.84
N THR A 235 -2.52 -3.08 -0.93
CA THR A 235 -2.82 -3.38 0.47
C THR A 235 -4.18 -4.07 0.64
N GLY A 236 -5.17 -3.78 -0.20
CA GLY A 236 -6.45 -4.50 -0.21
C GLY A 236 -6.24 -5.98 -0.55
N SER A 237 -5.44 -6.24 -1.57
CA SER A 237 -5.01 -7.60 -1.92
C SER A 237 -4.15 -8.23 -0.81
N ALA A 238 -3.20 -7.50 -0.21
CA ALA A 238 -2.38 -8.02 0.88
C ALA A 238 -3.21 -8.48 2.09
N VAL A 239 -4.23 -7.71 2.47
CA VAL A 239 -5.15 -8.06 3.56
C VAL A 239 -6.04 -9.25 3.18
N ALA A 240 -6.49 -9.34 1.93
CA ALA A 240 -7.24 -10.51 1.45
C ALA A 240 -6.38 -11.79 1.50
N GLY A 241 -5.08 -11.67 1.15
CA GLY A 241 -4.12 -12.78 1.17
C GLY A 241 -3.54 -13.12 2.55
N ALA A 242 -3.78 -12.30 3.57
CA ALA A 242 -3.34 -12.55 4.92
C ALA A 242 -4.21 -13.63 5.59
N PRO A 243 -3.62 -14.62 6.28
CA PRO A 243 -4.37 -15.55 7.13
C PRO A 243 -4.78 -14.86 8.45
N LEU A 244 -5.50 -13.73 8.31
CA LEU A 244 -5.86 -12.86 9.41
C LEU A 244 -6.87 -13.53 10.34
N ALA A 245 -6.50 -13.69 11.60
CA ALA A 245 -7.38 -14.22 12.63
C ALA A 245 -8.35 -13.13 13.13
N GLU A 246 -9.48 -13.54 13.67
CA GLU A 246 -10.42 -12.66 14.35
C GLU A 246 -9.72 -11.91 15.50
N SER A 247 -10.06 -10.65 15.71
CA SER A 247 -9.44 -9.78 16.72
C SER A 247 -7.92 -9.53 16.54
N TRP A 248 -7.37 -9.79 15.38
CA TRP A 248 -5.99 -9.45 15.05
C TRP A 248 -5.92 -8.17 14.23
N ALA A 249 -4.89 -7.37 14.51
CA ALA A 249 -4.50 -6.29 13.62
C ALA A 249 -3.59 -6.83 12.50
N TYR A 250 -3.55 -6.14 11.39
CA TYR A 250 -2.56 -6.39 10.35
C TYR A 250 -1.61 -5.20 10.19
N ILE A 251 -0.41 -5.48 9.70
CA ILE A 251 0.54 -4.48 9.21
C ILE A 251 0.95 -4.92 7.81
N SER A 252 0.49 -4.20 6.78
CA SER A 252 1.04 -4.33 5.44
C SER A 252 2.32 -3.50 5.39
N SER A 253 3.46 -4.17 5.53
CA SER A 253 4.77 -3.53 5.73
C SER A 253 5.58 -3.52 4.44
N GLY A 254 5.80 -2.34 3.91
CA GLY A 254 6.58 -2.05 2.71
C GLY A 254 7.19 -0.65 2.76
N THR A 255 7.18 0.06 1.65
CA THR A 255 7.54 1.49 1.56
C THR A 255 6.73 2.31 2.57
N TRP A 256 5.42 2.12 2.59
CA TRP A 256 4.49 2.50 3.65
C TRP A 256 4.23 1.31 4.56
N SER A 257 3.73 1.59 5.76
CA SER A 257 3.18 0.58 6.65
C SER A 257 1.74 0.93 6.97
N LEU A 258 0.81 0.11 6.48
CA LEU A 258 -0.61 0.28 6.72
C LEU A 258 -1.01 -0.60 7.90
N VAL A 259 -1.28 0.03 9.04
CA VAL A 259 -1.58 -0.63 10.33
C VAL A 259 -3.08 -0.54 10.58
N GLY A 260 -3.78 -1.67 10.64
CA GLY A 260 -5.24 -1.65 10.72
C GLY A 260 -5.90 -2.96 11.09
N ILE A 261 -7.23 -2.94 11.01
CA ILE A 261 -8.12 -4.09 11.18
C ILE A 261 -9.15 -4.13 10.05
N GLU A 262 -9.75 -5.30 9.81
CA GLU A 262 -10.95 -5.40 8.97
C GLU A 262 -12.22 -5.18 9.79
N ARG A 263 -13.21 -4.50 9.19
CA ARG A 263 -14.53 -4.24 9.74
C ARG A 263 -15.61 -4.51 8.72
N ALA A 264 -16.82 -4.75 9.18
CA ALA A 264 -18.01 -4.89 8.32
C ALA A 264 -18.59 -3.53 7.86
N ALA A 265 -18.23 -2.43 8.53
CA ALA A 265 -18.73 -1.09 8.22
C ALA A 265 -17.67 -0.02 8.55
N PRO A 266 -17.69 1.14 7.88
CA PRO A 266 -16.80 2.25 8.19
C PRO A 266 -17.07 2.80 9.60
N LEU A 267 -16.02 3.31 10.24
CA LEU A 267 -16.09 4.01 11.52
C LEU A 267 -15.73 5.48 11.27
N VAL A 268 -16.75 6.32 11.18
CA VAL A 268 -16.60 7.74 10.87
C VAL A 268 -17.22 8.56 12.00
N ASN A 269 -16.37 9.17 12.82
CA ASN A 269 -16.75 10.08 13.89
C ASN A 269 -15.63 11.10 14.17
N THR A 270 -15.85 11.99 15.13
CA THR A 270 -14.92 13.07 15.49
C THR A 270 -13.59 12.53 16.01
N ASP A 271 -13.60 11.48 16.82
CA ASP A 271 -12.39 10.91 17.43
C ASP A 271 -11.50 10.26 16.37
N VAL A 272 -12.13 9.55 15.44
CA VAL A 272 -11.44 8.95 14.26
C VAL A 272 -10.85 10.04 13.36
N ALA A 273 -11.59 11.16 13.16
CA ALA A 273 -11.11 12.31 12.40
C ALA A 273 -9.89 12.97 13.06
N HIS A 274 -9.92 13.17 14.37
CA HIS A 274 -8.79 13.70 15.13
C HIS A 274 -7.57 12.77 15.10
N ALA A 275 -7.78 11.47 15.26
CA ALA A 275 -6.72 10.48 15.15
C ALA A 275 -6.21 10.31 13.71
N ASN A 276 -6.89 10.92 12.73
CA ASN A 276 -6.57 10.86 11.30
C ASN A 276 -6.41 9.42 10.78
N PHE A 277 -7.40 8.57 11.05
CA PHE A 277 -7.52 7.21 10.51
C PHE A 277 -8.28 7.22 9.18
N THR A 278 -8.23 6.09 8.48
CA THR A 278 -8.88 5.91 7.17
C THR A 278 -9.80 4.68 7.18
N ASN A 279 -10.88 4.74 6.39
CA ASN A 279 -11.82 3.65 6.13
C ASN A 279 -11.75 3.30 4.65
N GLU A 280 -10.73 2.56 4.24
CA GLU A 280 -10.55 2.16 2.85
C GLU A 280 -11.34 0.89 2.54
N GLY A 281 -11.82 0.77 1.30
CA GLY A 281 -12.51 -0.41 0.82
C GLY A 281 -11.67 -1.67 0.93
N GLY A 282 -12.29 -2.76 1.38
CA GLY A 282 -11.76 -4.10 1.33
C GLY A 282 -12.51 -4.96 0.33
N VAL A 283 -12.21 -6.25 0.28
CA VAL A 283 -12.89 -7.21 -0.60
C VAL A 283 -14.23 -7.64 -0.01
N TYR A 284 -15.21 -7.95 -0.86
CA TYR A 284 -16.50 -8.55 -0.48
C TYR A 284 -17.23 -7.77 0.63
N GLY A 285 -17.24 -6.44 0.56
CA GLY A 285 -17.97 -5.57 1.47
C GLY A 285 -17.26 -5.32 2.81
N THR A 286 -16.02 -5.73 2.97
CA THR A 286 -15.22 -5.34 4.15
C THR A 286 -14.67 -3.93 4.02
N ILE A 287 -14.35 -3.33 5.15
CA ILE A 287 -13.67 -2.03 5.27
C ILE A 287 -12.34 -2.28 5.98
N ARG A 288 -11.28 -1.73 5.44
CA ARG A 288 -9.96 -1.68 6.07
C ARG A 288 -9.88 -0.39 6.91
N PHE A 289 -10.10 -0.51 8.21
CA PHE A 289 -9.93 0.59 9.15
C PHE A 289 -8.47 0.63 9.58
N LEU A 290 -7.72 1.63 9.13
CA LEU A 290 -6.28 1.65 9.26
C LEU A 290 -5.71 3.07 9.42
N LYS A 291 -4.42 3.12 9.69
CA LYS A 291 -3.59 4.33 9.58
C LYS A 291 -2.40 4.05 8.67
N ASN A 292 -2.19 4.93 7.70
CA ASN A 292 -0.97 4.95 6.91
C ASN A 292 0.14 5.56 7.77
N VAL A 293 1.23 4.84 7.91
CA VAL A 293 2.44 5.22 8.61
C VAL A 293 3.59 5.17 7.61
N MET A 294 4.49 6.15 7.66
CA MET A 294 5.72 6.08 6.87
C MET A 294 6.49 4.82 7.29
N GLY A 295 6.75 3.93 6.33
CA GLY A 295 7.31 2.61 6.60
C GLY A 295 8.81 2.51 6.37
N LEU A 296 9.23 1.39 5.76
CA LEU A 296 10.63 1.11 5.49
C LEU A 296 11.27 2.04 4.44
N TRP A 297 10.49 2.89 3.79
CA TRP A 297 10.99 3.98 2.93
C TRP A 297 12.12 4.79 3.59
N ILE A 298 11.96 5.11 4.89
CA ILE A 298 12.96 5.87 5.64
C ILE A 298 14.31 5.12 5.62
N LEU A 299 14.31 3.85 5.98
CA LEU A 299 15.52 3.03 6.01
C LEU A 299 16.11 2.81 4.60
N GLU A 300 15.27 2.55 3.60
CA GLU A 300 15.72 2.32 2.23
C GLU A 300 16.38 3.58 1.63
N ARG A 301 15.87 4.77 1.94
CA ARG A 301 16.48 6.02 1.54
C ARG A 301 17.84 6.24 2.22
N CYS A 302 17.93 5.97 3.52
CA CYS A 302 19.21 6.02 4.23
C CYS A 302 20.24 5.04 3.63
N ARG A 303 19.80 3.79 3.35
CA ARG A 303 20.68 2.78 2.75
C ARG A 303 21.21 3.21 1.39
N LYS A 304 20.35 3.78 0.54
CA LYS A 304 20.76 4.30 -0.75
C LYS A 304 21.82 5.40 -0.60
N GLU A 305 21.66 6.32 0.35
CA GLU A 305 22.63 7.37 0.63
C GLU A 305 23.96 6.80 1.13
N TRP A 306 23.94 5.81 2.03
CA TRP A 306 25.15 5.11 2.49
C TRP A 306 25.85 4.35 1.37
N ASP A 307 25.10 3.69 0.48
CA ASP A 307 25.68 3.01 -0.69
C ASP A 307 26.37 4.01 -1.64
N GLU A 308 25.77 5.16 -1.89
CA GLU A 308 26.32 6.26 -2.71
C GLU A 308 27.59 6.86 -2.08
N GLU A 309 27.69 6.88 -0.74
CA GLU A 309 28.87 7.34 0.02
C GLU A 309 29.95 6.26 0.19
N GLY A 310 29.70 5.03 -0.31
CA GLY A 310 30.64 3.92 -0.19
C GLY A 310 30.74 3.31 1.22
N SER A 311 29.80 3.66 2.11
CA SER A 311 29.71 3.16 3.49
C SER A 311 28.58 2.12 3.68
N GLY A 312 27.92 1.71 2.59
CA GLY A 312 26.80 0.78 2.61
C GLY A 312 27.19 -0.66 2.94
N ASP A 313 26.38 -1.29 3.76
CA ASP A 313 26.47 -2.72 4.08
C ASP A 313 25.32 -3.51 3.43
N SER A 314 25.52 -4.83 3.26
CA SER A 314 24.40 -5.69 2.88
C SER A 314 23.30 -5.62 3.94
N TYR A 315 22.05 -5.80 3.51
CA TYR A 315 20.90 -5.72 4.43
C TYR A 315 21.03 -6.65 5.64
N ASP A 316 21.51 -7.88 5.42
CA ASP A 316 21.70 -8.88 6.49
C ASP A 316 22.78 -8.47 7.48
N ARG A 317 23.89 -7.88 7.02
CA ARG A 317 24.95 -7.34 7.90
C ARG A 317 24.46 -6.16 8.72
N LEU A 318 23.73 -5.24 8.06
CA LEU A 318 23.13 -4.10 8.76
C LEU A 318 22.19 -4.57 9.88
N LEU A 319 21.28 -5.51 9.62
CA LEU A 319 20.37 -6.04 10.63
C LEU A 319 21.10 -6.80 11.75
N SER A 320 22.16 -7.53 11.43
CA SER A 320 23.00 -8.18 12.43
C SER A 320 23.65 -7.14 13.36
N ALA A 321 24.19 -6.07 12.80
CA ALA A 321 24.78 -4.96 13.56
C ALA A 321 23.72 -4.22 14.41
N VAL A 322 22.51 -3.99 13.87
CA VAL A 322 21.36 -3.42 14.62
C VAL A 322 21.04 -4.27 15.84
N THR A 323 21.00 -5.59 15.66
CA THR A 323 20.66 -6.54 16.75
C THR A 323 21.70 -6.55 17.85
N ALA A 324 22.96 -6.25 17.54
CA ALA A 324 24.05 -6.19 18.50
C ALA A 324 24.05 -4.91 19.38
N ILE A 325 23.21 -3.92 19.07
CA ILE A 325 23.08 -2.69 19.87
C ILE A 325 22.01 -2.91 20.95
N ASP A 326 22.41 -2.93 22.22
CA ASP A 326 21.53 -3.23 23.35
C ASP A 326 20.44 -2.18 23.58
N ARG A 327 20.78 -0.88 23.45
CA ARG A 327 19.84 0.21 23.74
C ARG A 327 19.56 1.04 22.48
N SER A 328 18.30 1.51 22.35
CA SER A 328 17.96 2.46 21.29
C SER A 328 18.76 3.75 21.46
N PRO A 329 19.60 4.13 20.48
CA PRO A 329 20.44 5.32 20.56
C PRO A 329 19.64 6.63 20.44
N GLY A 330 18.39 6.56 19.99
CA GLY A 330 17.48 7.67 19.85
C GLY A 330 16.15 7.24 19.24
N LEU A 331 15.27 8.21 19.00
CA LEU A 331 13.93 7.99 18.45
C LEU A 331 13.55 9.10 17.48
N ILE A 332 12.77 8.77 16.48
CA ILE A 332 12.16 9.70 15.53
C ILE A 332 10.64 9.53 15.50
N PHE A 333 9.94 10.53 15.00
CA PHE A 333 8.52 10.41 14.66
C PHE A 333 8.38 10.08 13.16
N PRO A 334 8.05 8.83 12.78
CA PRO A 334 8.08 8.40 11.38
C PRO A 334 7.11 9.18 10.47
N ASP A 335 5.96 9.65 11.01
CA ASP A 335 4.94 10.36 10.25
C ASP A 335 5.21 11.87 10.08
N ASP A 336 6.44 12.33 10.33
CA ASP A 336 6.83 13.71 10.04
C ASP A 336 6.80 13.95 8.52
N PRO A 337 6.07 14.99 8.03
CA PRO A 337 5.97 15.28 6.59
C PRO A 337 7.31 15.47 5.89
N ARG A 338 8.34 15.97 6.59
CA ARG A 338 9.69 16.15 6.04
C ARG A 338 10.30 14.84 5.52
N LEU A 339 9.86 13.68 6.07
CA LEU A 339 10.39 12.36 5.68
C LEU A 339 9.75 11.79 4.42
N LEU A 340 8.72 12.45 3.85
CA LEU A 340 8.03 11.98 2.65
C LEU A 340 8.95 11.96 1.42
N SER A 341 9.67 13.05 1.17
CA SER A 341 10.58 13.18 0.02
C SER A 341 11.70 14.20 0.28
N PRO A 342 12.54 14.02 1.31
CA PRO A 342 13.63 14.93 1.55
C PRO A 342 14.73 14.76 0.48
N PRO A 343 15.51 15.81 0.18
CA PRO A 343 16.69 15.68 -0.66
C PRO A 343 17.68 14.64 -0.11
N ARG A 344 17.89 14.65 1.21
CA ARG A 344 18.68 13.64 1.94
C ARG A 344 17.95 13.21 3.21
N MET A 345 17.68 11.91 3.30
CA MET A 345 16.95 11.33 4.44
C MET A 345 17.77 11.38 5.71
N THR A 346 19.07 11.09 5.64
CA THR A 346 19.98 11.12 6.79
C THR A 346 20.03 12.50 7.43
N VAL A 347 20.03 13.58 6.63
CA VAL A 347 19.99 14.96 7.11
C VAL A 347 18.66 15.28 7.78
N ALA A 348 17.55 14.90 7.16
CA ALA A 348 16.20 15.14 7.73
C ALA A 348 16.01 14.44 9.08
N LEU A 349 16.56 13.23 9.25
CA LEU A 349 16.53 12.50 10.52
C LEU A 349 17.40 13.20 11.59
N ASP A 350 18.61 13.63 11.22
CA ASP A 350 19.52 14.36 12.12
C ASP A 350 18.89 15.69 12.60
N GLU A 351 18.22 16.42 11.72
CA GLU A 351 17.47 17.63 12.07
C GLU A 351 16.34 17.34 13.07
N GLN A 352 15.52 16.32 12.80
CA GLN A 352 14.42 15.93 13.69
C GLN A 352 14.95 15.51 15.08
N MET A 353 16.06 14.76 15.12
CA MET A 353 16.65 14.35 16.39
C MET A 353 17.22 15.55 17.17
N ARG A 354 17.89 16.49 16.51
CA ARG A 354 18.39 17.74 17.16
C ARG A 354 17.24 18.60 17.69
N GLU A 355 16.15 18.77 16.96
CA GLU A 355 14.96 19.51 17.41
C GLU A 355 14.34 18.93 18.69
N THR A 356 14.53 17.63 18.91
CA THR A 356 14.06 16.91 20.10
C THR A 356 15.12 16.74 21.18
N GLY A 357 16.27 17.43 21.04
CA GLY A 357 17.37 17.39 22.01
C GLY A 357 18.16 16.09 22.00
N GLN A 358 18.09 15.32 20.93
CA GLN A 358 18.81 14.07 20.78
C GLN A 358 20.06 14.26 19.89
N ALA A 359 21.15 13.54 20.20
CA ALA A 359 22.30 13.46 19.32
C ALA A 359 22.04 12.43 18.21
N ALA A 360 22.35 12.79 16.96
CA ALA A 360 22.26 11.85 15.86
C ALA A 360 23.34 10.75 15.99
N PRO A 361 22.99 9.49 15.69
CA PRO A 361 23.96 8.40 15.66
C PRO A 361 25.01 8.60 14.56
N THR A 362 26.24 8.18 14.85
CA THR A 362 27.38 8.32 13.92
C THR A 362 27.59 7.10 13.03
N THR A 363 26.85 6.00 13.24
CA THR A 363 26.96 4.78 12.43
C THR A 363 25.65 4.43 11.75
N ALA A 364 25.72 3.82 10.56
CA ALA A 364 24.57 3.35 9.81
C ALA A 364 23.70 2.37 10.62
N ALA A 365 24.32 1.44 11.36
CA ALA A 365 23.60 0.49 12.21
C ALA A 365 22.82 1.17 13.35
N ALA A 366 23.40 2.17 13.98
CA ALA A 366 22.75 2.91 15.05
C ALA A 366 21.57 3.77 14.52
N MET A 367 21.73 4.42 13.34
CA MET A 367 20.63 5.13 12.69
C MET A 367 19.54 4.18 12.22
N ALA A 368 19.89 3.02 11.64
CA ALA A 368 18.93 2.00 11.28
C ALA A 368 18.13 1.50 12.49
N LYS A 369 18.79 1.36 13.66
CA LYS A 369 18.11 0.99 14.90
C LYS A 369 17.13 2.07 15.36
N VAL A 370 17.50 3.35 15.30
CA VAL A 370 16.59 4.48 15.58
C VAL A 370 15.33 4.38 14.73
N VAL A 371 15.48 4.15 13.43
CA VAL A 371 14.35 4.02 12.51
C VAL A 371 13.48 2.83 12.86
N LEU A 372 14.06 1.64 13.03
CA LEU A 372 13.32 0.40 13.26
C LEU A 372 12.61 0.38 14.63
N ASP A 373 13.27 0.86 15.70
CA ASP A 373 12.65 0.97 17.01
C ASP A 373 11.47 1.96 16.97
N SER A 374 11.66 3.11 16.33
CA SER A 374 10.62 4.13 16.19
C SER A 374 9.41 3.62 15.39
N LEU A 375 9.64 2.84 14.33
CA LEU A 375 8.57 2.17 13.60
C LEU A 375 7.79 1.19 14.47
N ALA A 376 8.49 0.35 15.25
CA ALA A 376 7.85 -0.61 16.17
C ALA A 376 6.97 0.09 17.20
N PHE A 377 7.43 1.19 17.81
CA PHE A 377 6.62 1.96 18.76
C PHE A 377 5.47 2.71 18.08
N ARG A 378 5.67 3.18 16.84
CA ARG A 378 4.58 3.79 16.06
C ARG A 378 3.48 2.79 15.76
N TYR A 379 3.83 1.57 15.38
CA TYR A 379 2.86 0.49 15.19
C TYR A 379 2.10 0.18 16.48
N ALA A 380 2.82 0.11 17.61
CA ALA A 380 2.20 -0.12 18.91
C ALA A 380 1.24 1.01 19.31
N SER A 381 1.60 2.27 19.05
CA SER A 381 0.73 3.41 19.27
C SER A 381 -0.55 3.33 18.41
N VAL A 382 -0.41 3.01 17.12
CA VAL A 382 -1.55 2.87 16.23
C VAL A 382 -2.47 1.73 16.67
N VAL A 383 -1.91 0.57 17.06
CA VAL A 383 -2.71 -0.56 17.58
C VAL A 383 -3.49 -0.17 18.83
N ARG A 384 -2.87 0.54 19.79
CA ARG A 384 -3.59 1.07 20.98
C ARG A 384 -4.68 2.04 20.58
N THR A 385 -4.43 2.93 19.61
CA THR A 385 -5.44 3.87 19.13
C THR A 385 -6.63 3.15 18.49
N ILE A 386 -6.38 2.07 17.72
CA ILE A 386 -7.45 1.21 17.19
C ILE A 386 -8.31 0.65 18.32
N GLU A 387 -7.71 0.13 19.39
CA GLU A 387 -8.46 -0.39 20.56
C GLU A 387 -9.34 0.69 21.21
N VAL A 388 -8.79 1.90 21.39
CA VAL A 388 -9.54 3.03 21.97
C VAL A 388 -10.72 3.44 21.08
N LEU A 389 -10.48 3.59 19.77
CA LEU A 389 -11.50 4.05 18.82
C LEU A 389 -12.60 3.03 18.56
N THR A 390 -12.27 1.75 18.64
CA THR A 390 -13.22 0.67 18.29
C THR A 390 -13.81 -0.06 19.49
N GLY A 391 -13.21 0.09 20.67
CA GLY A 391 -13.54 -0.73 21.85
C GLY A 391 -13.15 -2.21 21.73
N GLN A 392 -12.44 -2.58 20.67
CA GLN A 392 -12.05 -3.96 20.39
C GLN A 392 -10.64 -4.25 20.92
N THR A 393 -10.48 -5.30 21.72
CA THR A 393 -9.14 -5.76 22.14
C THR A 393 -8.44 -6.48 20.99
N ILE A 394 -7.19 -6.11 20.70
CA ILE A 394 -6.36 -6.74 19.68
C ILE A 394 -5.54 -7.88 20.31
N ALA A 395 -5.75 -9.11 19.85
CA ALA A 395 -5.10 -10.30 20.41
C ALA A 395 -3.70 -10.55 19.84
N GLY A 396 -3.38 -10.06 18.66
CA GLY A 396 -2.10 -10.25 18.00
C GLY A 396 -1.97 -9.39 16.73
N VAL A 397 -0.82 -9.44 16.10
CA VAL A 397 -0.51 -8.66 14.90
C VAL A 397 -0.01 -9.56 13.78
N GLN A 398 -0.65 -9.49 12.62
CA GLN A 398 -0.24 -10.16 11.40
C GLN A 398 0.56 -9.18 10.53
N ILE A 399 1.85 -9.43 10.33
CA ILE A 399 2.69 -8.61 9.43
C ILE A 399 2.79 -9.30 8.07
N VAL A 400 2.44 -8.61 7.00
CA VAL A 400 2.53 -9.08 5.62
C VAL A 400 3.37 -8.14 4.77
N GLY A 401 3.76 -8.59 3.58
CA GLY A 401 4.61 -7.81 2.67
C GLY A 401 6.11 -7.93 2.96
N GLY A 402 6.90 -7.14 2.24
CA GLY A 402 8.37 -7.22 2.27
C GLY A 402 8.99 -7.01 3.66
N GLY A 403 8.39 -6.15 4.48
CA GLY A 403 8.82 -5.90 5.86
C GLY A 403 8.73 -7.13 6.77
N GLY A 404 7.88 -8.10 6.46
CA GLY A 404 7.83 -9.37 7.17
C GLY A 404 9.13 -10.18 7.14
N ARG A 405 10.09 -9.82 6.27
CA ARG A 405 11.45 -10.41 6.24
C ARG A 405 12.39 -9.82 7.29
N ASN A 406 12.04 -8.68 7.88
CA ASN A 406 12.87 -8.01 8.87
C ASN A 406 12.58 -8.56 10.27
N ASP A 407 13.35 -9.57 10.69
CA ASP A 407 13.16 -10.26 11.99
C ASP A 407 13.34 -9.32 13.18
N TYR A 408 14.25 -8.34 13.05
CA TYR A 408 14.43 -7.35 14.09
C TYR A 408 13.17 -6.51 14.29
N LEU A 409 12.59 -5.96 13.20
CA LEU A 409 11.39 -5.15 13.27
C LEU A 409 10.18 -5.97 13.75
N ASN A 410 10.06 -7.22 13.31
CA ASN A 410 8.98 -8.11 13.74
C ASN A 410 9.03 -8.39 15.25
N GLN A 411 10.23 -8.68 15.78
CA GLN A 411 10.42 -8.88 17.22
C GLN A 411 10.23 -7.58 18.00
N ALA A 412 10.78 -6.47 17.52
CA ALA A 412 10.60 -5.15 18.11
C ALA A 412 9.10 -4.75 18.15
N THR A 413 8.33 -5.11 17.12
CA THR A 413 6.87 -4.89 17.10
C THR A 413 6.17 -5.74 18.13
N ALA A 414 6.56 -7.01 18.32
CA ALA A 414 6.01 -7.86 19.37
C ALA A 414 6.31 -7.28 20.76
N ASP A 415 7.56 -6.88 21.00
CA ASP A 415 8.01 -6.29 22.26
C ASP A 415 7.29 -4.95 22.56
N ALA A 416 7.14 -4.08 21.54
CA ALA A 416 6.49 -2.77 21.69
C ALA A 416 4.96 -2.85 21.86
N THR A 417 4.30 -3.81 21.18
CA THR A 417 2.85 -4.02 21.32
C THR A 417 2.48 -4.84 22.55
N GLY A 418 3.40 -5.63 23.08
CA GLY A 418 3.13 -6.63 24.12
C GLY A 418 2.24 -7.78 23.61
N ARG A 419 2.22 -8.03 22.31
CA ARG A 419 1.35 -9.00 21.63
C ARG A 419 2.15 -9.92 20.71
N PRO A 420 1.71 -11.17 20.51
CA PRO A 420 2.32 -12.03 19.53
C PRO A 420 2.22 -11.41 18.12
N VAL A 421 3.31 -11.52 17.38
CA VAL A 421 3.40 -11.11 15.98
C VAL A 421 3.58 -12.36 15.12
N VAL A 422 2.81 -12.47 14.05
CA VAL A 422 3.01 -13.48 13.02
C VAL A 422 3.41 -12.75 11.73
N ALA A 423 4.62 -13.02 11.24
CA ALA A 423 5.16 -12.40 10.04
C ALA A 423 5.05 -13.36 8.83
N GLY A 424 4.41 -12.91 7.78
CA GLY A 424 4.16 -13.64 6.55
C GLY A 424 2.67 -13.88 6.26
N PRO A 425 2.31 -14.28 5.07
CA PRO A 425 3.20 -14.49 3.92
C PRO A 425 3.79 -13.17 3.39
N VAL A 426 5.00 -13.24 2.89
CA VAL A 426 5.69 -12.07 2.29
C VAL A 426 4.99 -11.61 1.00
N GLU A 427 4.51 -12.56 0.21
CA GLU A 427 3.83 -12.30 -1.06
C GLU A 427 2.30 -12.20 -0.89
N ALA A 428 1.84 -11.65 0.24
CA ALA A 428 0.41 -11.57 0.58
C ALA A 428 -0.41 -10.82 -0.49
N THR A 429 0.14 -9.77 -1.11
CA THR A 429 -0.51 -9.03 -2.19
C THR A 429 -0.83 -9.95 -3.36
N VAL A 430 0.18 -10.66 -3.88
CA VAL A 430 0.01 -11.61 -4.99
C VAL A 430 -0.95 -12.73 -4.61
N ILE A 431 -0.84 -13.25 -3.39
CA ILE A 431 -1.73 -14.29 -2.87
C ILE A 431 -3.18 -13.79 -2.90
N GLY A 432 -3.45 -12.62 -2.32
CA GLY A 432 -4.80 -12.06 -2.28
C GLY A 432 -5.39 -11.80 -3.67
N ASN A 433 -4.57 -11.26 -4.57
CA ASN A 433 -4.95 -11.12 -5.98
C ASN A 433 -5.40 -12.46 -6.59
N VAL A 434 -4.58 -13.51 -6.42
CA VAL A 434 -4.90 -14.87 -6.91
C VAL A 434 -6.15 -15.45 -6.25
N LEU A 435 -6.31 -15.27 -4.94
CA LEU A 435 -7.46 -15.78 -4.20
C LEU A 435 -8.77 -15.14 -4.67
N VAL A 436 -8.79 -13.83 -4.91
CA VAL A 436 -9.97 -13.13 -5.43
C VAL A 436 -10.32 -13.66 -6.81
N GLN A 437 -9.34 -13.85 -7.71
CA GLN A 437 -9.56 -14.48 -9.00
C GLN A 437 -10.12 -15.92 -8.87
N ALA A 438 -9.59 -16.71 -7.93
CA ALA A 438 -10.03 -18.07 -7.69
C ALA A 438 -11.47 -18.14 -7.13
N ILE A 439 -11.87 -17.16 -6.31
CA ILE A 439 -13.26 -17.03 -5.82
C ILE A 439 -14.19 -16.68 -7.00
N THR A 440 -13.82 -15.69 -7.81
CA THR A 440 -14.60 -15.31 -8.99
C THR A 440 -14.75 -16.48 -9.97
N ALA A 441 -13.71 -17.28 -10.15
CA ALA A 441 -13.76 -18.49 -10.98
C ALA A 441 -14.49 -19.68 -10.33
N GLY A 442 -15.08 -19.52 -9.15
CA GLY A 442 -15.81 -20.58 -8.43
C GLY A 442 -14.95 -21.71 -7.86
N ARG A 443 -13.62 -21.53 -7.79
CA ARG A 443 -12.68 -22.54 -7.26
C ARG A 443 -12.59 -22.50 -5.73
N LEU A 444 -12.81 -21.33 -5.13
CA LEU A 444 -12.93 -21.09 -3.70
C LEU A 444 -14.30 -20.45 -3.43
N ARG A 445 -14.89 -20.73 -2.27
CA ARG A 445 -16.29 -20.35 -1.99
C ARG A 445 -16.42 -18.95 -1.40
N SER A 446 -15.39 -18.51 -0.65
CA SER A 446 -15.42 -17.25 0.09
C SER A 446 -14.02 -16.83 0.53
N LEU A 447 -13.88 -15.59 0.99
CA LEU A 447 -12.62 -15.10 1.58
C LEU A 447 -12.17 -15.93 2.79
N ALA A 448 -13.12 -16.36 3.64
CA ALA A 448 -12.79 -17.21 4.79
C ALA A 448 -12.25 -18.59 4.34
N ASP A 449 -12.82 -19.16 3.27
CA ASP A 449 -12.32 -20.41 2.68
C ASP A 449 -10.93 -20.21 2.08
N ALA A 450 -10.73 -19.12 1.38
CA ALA A 450 -9.44 -18.73 0.79
C ALA A 450 -8.34 -18.55 1.85
N ARG A 451 -8.63 -17.88 2.96
CA ARG A 451 -7.68 -17.70 4.08
C ARG A 451 -7.33 -19.02 4.76
N ARG A 452 -8.31 -19.92 4.95
CA ARG A 452 -8.03 -21.27 5.43
C ARG A 452 -7.12 -22.04 4.48
N HIS A 453 -7.35 -21.88 3.18
CA HIS A 453 -6.52 -22.50 2.15
C HIS A 453 -5.07 -22.01 2.25
N VAL A 454 -4.82 -20.71 2.38
CA VAL A 454 -3.46 -20.14 2.57
C VAL A 454 -2.81 -20.66 3.85
N ALA A 455 -3.56 -20.70 4.95
CA ALA A 455 -3.03 -21.17 6.24
C ALA A 455 -2.65 -22.66 6.23
N ALA A 456 -3.34 -23.48 5.44
CA ALA A 456 -3.16 -24.93 5.38
C ALA A 456 -2.25 -25.41 4.25
N THR A 457 -1.97 -24.57 3.24
CA THR A 457 -1.30 -25.01 2.00
C THR A 457 0.09 -24.43 1.89
N PRO A 458 1.14 -25.26 1.74
CA PRO A 458 2.46 -24.77 1.43
C PRO A 458 2.47 -24.04 0.08
N ILE A 459 3.16 -22.91 0.03
CA ILE A 459 3.31 -22.12 -1.20
C ILE A 459 4.54 -22.64 -1.93
N SER A 460 4.36 -23.03 -3.20
CA SER A 460 5.43 -23.57 -4.06
C SER A 460 5.80 -22.60 -5.19
N GLY A 461 6.96 -22.79 -5.82
CA GLY A 461 7.32 -22.15 -7.10
C GLY A 461 8.20 -20.90 -7.03
N GLY A 462 8.62 -20.41 -5.88
CA GLY A 462 9.46 -19.22 -5.75
C GLY A 462 10.95 -19.51 -5.49
N ARG A 463 11.85 -18.58 -5.90
CA ARG A 463 13.27 -18.55 -5.45
C ARG A 463 13.43 -18.42 -3.92
N SER A 464 12.33 -18.29 -3.21
CA SER A 464 12.24 -18.06 -1.75
C SER A 464 11.25 -19.02 -1.08
N ALA A 465 11.08 -20.26 -1.58
CA ALA A 465 10.18 -21.25 -0.99
C ALA A 465 10.42 -21.45 0.53
N ASP A 466 11.67 -21.34 0.97
CA ASP A 466 12.06 -21.48 2.38
C ASP A 466 11.60 -20.32 3.30
N ARG A 467 11.11 -19.21 2.74
CA ARG A 467 10.71 -18.01 3.50
C ARG A 467 9.20 -17.71 3.46
N ILE A 468 8.40 -18.62 2.95
CA ILE A 468 6.97 -18.41 2.74
C ILE A 468 6.16 -18.83 3.97
N GLN A 469 6.73 -19.65 4.86
CA GLN A 469 6.06 -20.05 6.10
C GLN A 469 6.00 -18.88 7.10
N PRO A 470 4.81 -18.62 7.69
CA PRO A 470 4.67 -17.60 8.73
C PRO A 470 5.61 -17.88 9.91
N ARG A 471 6.27 -16.83 10.41
CA ARG A 471 7.13 -16.90 11.60
C ARG A 471 6.47 -16.17 12.75
N ARG A 472 6.50 -16.77 13.94
CA ARG A 472 5.89 -16.23 15.14
C ARG A 472 6.94 -15.63 16.06
N PHE A 473 6.64 -14.45 16.59
CA PHE A 473 7.46 -13.71 17.53
C PHE A 473 6.62 -13.42 18.78
N GLU A 474 7.08 -13.89 19.92
CA GLU A 474 6.43 -13.62 21.21
C GLU A 474 7.03 -12.37 21.85
N PRO A 475 6.22 -11.57 22.57
CA PRO A 475 6.72 -10.40 23.26
C PRO A 475 7.67 -10.78 24.40
N ARG A 476 8.78 -10.09 24.49
CA ARG A 476 9.78 -10.23 25.56
C ARG A 476 9.66 -9.04 26.50
N SER A 477 9.33 -9.28 27.76
CA SER A 477 9.32 -8.20 28.76
C SER A 477 10.74 -7.73 29.06
N SER A 478 10.98 -6.42 28.97
CA SER A 478 12.27 -5.81 29.30
C SER A 478 12.03 -4.40 29.86
N SER A 479 12.70 -4.10 30.97
CA SER A 479 12.67 -2.73 31.56
C SER A 479 13.25 -1.68 30.60
N ALA A 480 14.20 -2.10 29.77
CA ALA A 480 14.78 -1.22 28.74
C ALA A 480 13.73 -0.79 27.70
N TRP A 481 12.83 -1.69 27.27
CA TRP A 481 11.74 -1.36 26.34
C TRP A 481 10.68 -0.45 26.98
N ALA A 482 10.41 -0.60 28.28
CA ALA A 482 9.47 0.28 28.99
C ALA A 482 9.96 1.73 29.04
N ASP A 483 11.26 1.97 29.23
CA ASP A 483 11.84 3.33 29.16
C ASP A 483 11.77 3.91 27.76
N VAL A 484 12.10 3.13 26.73
CA VAL A 484 12.01 3.56 25.32
C VAL A 484 10.55 3.86 24.94
N ALA A 485 9.60 3.05 25.39
CA ALA A 485 8.16 3.28 25.17
C ALA A 485 7.68 4.63 25.76
N ARG A 486 8.11 4.94 26.98
CA ARG A 486 7.79 6.22 27.62
C ARG A 486 8.36 7.40 26.81
N ARG A 487 9.65 7.32 26.45
CA ARG A 487 10.33 8.35 25.64
C ARG A 487 9.66 8.54 24.28
N TYR A 488 9.25 7.44 23.64
CA TYR A 488 8.52 7.50 22.37
C TYR A 488 7.14 8.17 22.54
N GLY A 489 6.43 7.87 23.62
CA GLY A 489 5.14 8.52 23.91
C GLY A 489 5.28 10.02 24.08
N GLU A 490 6.30 10.49 24.78
CA GLU A 490 6.59 11.92 24.95
C GLU A 490 6.95 12.59 23.60
N LEU A 491 7.75 11.93 22.77
CA LEU A 491 8.09 12.37 21.42
C LEU A 491 6.84 12.47 20.53
N GLU A 492 6.05 11.41 20.48
CA GLU A 492 4.83 11.33 19.67
C GLU A 492 3.82 12.41 20.06
N ALA A 493 3.58 12.62 21.36
CA ALA A 493 2.68 13.67 21.85
C ALA A 493 3.09 15.06 21.33
N ARG A 494 4.36 15.40 21.38
CA ARG A 494 4.89 16.67 20.86
C ARG A 494 4.59 16.88 19.37
N TYR A 495 4.66 15.83 18.54
CA TYR A 495 4.36 15.93 17.10
C TYR A 495 2.86 15.93 16.79
N LEU A 496 2.04 15.33 17.63
CA LEU A 496 0.59 15.29 17.44
C LEU A 496 -0.09 16.58 17.92
N GLU A 497 0.39 17.21 19.00
CA GLU A 497 -0.11 18.50 19.50
C GLU A 497 0.08 19.66 18.51
N VAL A 498 1.18 19.66 17.76
CA VAL A 498 1.46 20.72 16.75
C VAL A 498 0.52 20.62 15.54
N ARG A 499 -0.18 19.49 15.34
CA ARG A 499 -1.04 19.23 14.17
C ARG A 499 -2.55 19.40 14.43
N THR A 500 -2.94 19.62 15.66
CA THR A 500 -4.32 19.95 16.04
C THR A 500 -4.57 21.46 16.00
#